data_b0f394636b8c45cc53715c0fe61096b4
#
_entry.id   b0f394636b8c45cc53715c0fe61096b4
#
_cell.length_a   1.000
_cell.length_b   1.000
_cell.length_c   1.000
_cell.angle_alpha   90.00
_cell.angle_beta   90.00
_cell.angle_gamma   90.00
#
_symmetry.space_group_name_H-M   'P 1'
#
loop_
_entity.id
_entity.type
_entity.pdbx_description
1 polymer ?
#
loop_
_entity_poly.entity_id
_entity_poly.type
_entity_poly.pdbx_seq_one_letter_code
_entity_poly.pdbx_strand_id
1 'polypeptide(L)'
;MREMKDSGIEWIGEIPKEWKINKIKYIFSNGKGLPITKENLIDEGLPVISYGQIHSKNNNGTDIEKKLLRFVNENYSIRYPQCSISENDFVFADTSEDYDGCGNCVFKRDNSKVFAGYHTIILRSLLERDNRFLAYLFKTDIWRKQIREKVSGVKVFSITQKTLVNCNVILPGYKEEKIIADFLDTQCSEIDATAEDIQKEISLLEDYKKSVITEAVTKGLNPDAEMKDSGVKWLPKIPKHWKVISSKYLFANSDIRRQTGDEQLTASQKYGIITQKDYTAKENAQIVLATQGLEKWKHVEPNDFIISLRSFQGGLEMSEITGCITWHYVVLKAQKEVYHKYYKWLFKSARYINALQGTCNFIRDGQDLRFSNFALVPLFELPLEEQQQIADFLDTKCSEIDTLIADKKRQLDILAEYKKSLIYEYVTGKKEVPVNE
;
A
#
# COMPACT_ATOMS: atom_id res chain seq x y z
N MET A 1 27.47 32.70 3.81
CA MET A 1 26.02 32.54 4.12
C MET A 1 25.25 33.65 3.43
N ARG A 2 24.21 33.29 2.76
CA ARG A 2 23.32 34.18 2.02
C ARG A 2 22.58 35.14 2.98
N GLU A 3 22.41 36.41 2.58
CA GLU A 3 21.64 37.38 3.37
C GLU A 3 20.16 37.07 3.27
N MET A 4 19.48 36.94 4.43
CA MET A 4 18.08 36.59 4.55
C MET A 4 17.26 37.83 4.93
N LYS A 5 15.96 37.83 4.60
CA LYS A 5 14.97 38.81 5.04
C LYS A 5 13.69 38.10 5.49
N ASP A 6 12.97 38.71 6.42
CA ASP A 6 11.62 38.28 6.76
C ASP A 6 10.72 38.41 5.52
N SER A 7 10.01 37.34 5.19
CA SER A 7 9.04 37.34 4.09
C SER A 7 7.76 38.09 4.43
N GLY A 8 7.47 38.32 5.69
CA GLY A 8 6.17 38.79 6.17
C GLY A 8 5.05 37.75 5.99
N ILE A 9 5.39 36.51 5.70
CA ILE A 9 4.44 35.39 5.51
C ILE A 9 4.76 34.32 6.55
N GLU A 10 3.86 34.11 7.49
CA GLU A 10 4.04 33.22 8.65
C GLU A 10 4.51 31.82 8.30
N TRP A 11 3.96 31.23 7.22
CA TRP A 11 4.28 29.87 6.83
C TRP A 11 5.66 29.71 6.15
N ILE A 12 6.29 30.80 5.68
CA ILE A 12 7.64 30.77 5.08
C ILE A 12 8.71 31.16 6.10
N GLY A 13 8.45 32.24 6.87
CA GLY A 13 9.44 32.91 7.69
C GLY A 13 10.45 33.68 6.84
N GLU A 14 11.75 33.45 7.04
CA GLU A 14 12.82 34.13 6.29
C GLU A 14 13.07 33.49 4.92
N ILE A 15 13.33 34.35 3.94
CA ILE A 15 13.71 34.01 2.56
C ILE A 15 14.98 34.79 2.16
N PRO A 16 15.69 34.37 1.12
CA PRO A 16 16.80 35.16 0.58
C PRO A 16 16.39 36.58 0.23
N LYS A 17 17.23 37.54 0.55
CA LYS A 17 16.97 38.98 0.37
C LYS A 17 16.56 39.35 -1.05
N GLU A 18 17.17 38.70 -2.06
CA GLU A 18 16.94 38.94 -3.48
C GLU A 18 15.61 38.37 -3.98
N TRP A 19 15.01 37.41 -3.24
CA TRP A 19 13.78 36.76 -3.68
C TRP A 19 12.58 37.69 -3.55
N LYS A 20 11.63 37.54 -4.48
CA LYS A 20 10.40 38.32 -4.54
C LYS A 20 9.21 37.51 -4.08
N ILE A 21 8.22 38.17 -3.51
CA ILE A 21 6.93 37.58 -3.17
C ILE A 21 5.88 38.14 -4.12
N ASN A 22 5.13 37.24 -4.75
CA ASN A 22 4.03 37.61 -5.63
C ASN A 22 2.77 36.79 -5.30
N LYS A 23 1.64 37.24 -5.79
CA LYS A 23 0.42 36.41 -5.80
C LYS A 23 0.29 35.69 -7.13
N ILE A 24 -0.29 34.48 -7.09
CA ILE A 24 -0.53 33.66 -8.29
C ILE A 24 -1.21 34.47 -9.41
N LYS A 25 -2.19 35.30 -9.10
CA LYS A 25 -2.92 36.13 -10.09
C LYS A 25 -2.07 37.08 -10.92
N TYR A 26 -0.84 37.37 -10.51
CA TYR A 26 0.06 38.24 -11.25
C TYR A 26 1.00 37.49 -12.19
N ILE A 27 1.05 36.19 -12.08
CA ILE A 27 1.91 35.31 -12.88
C ILE A 27 1.15 34.24 -13.66
N PHE A 28 -0.10 34.00 -13.30
CA PHE A 28 -0.98 33.04 -13.98
C PHE A 28 -2.36 33.63 -14.21
N SER A 29 -2.91 33.32 -15.38
CA SER A 29 -4.35 33.36 -15.61
C SER A 29 -4.97 32.06 -15.13
N ASN A 30 -6.29 32.05 -14.89
CA ASN A 30 -6.96 30.84 -14.42
C ASN A 30 -8.14 30.46 -15.34
N GLY A 31 -8.44 29.15 -15.34
CA GLY A 31 -9.54 28.57 -16.10
C GLY A 31 -10.15 27.38 -15.33
N LYS A 32 -11.24 26.85 -15.88
CA LYS A 32 -11.87 25.63 -15.41
C LYS A 32 -11.61 24.49 -16.38
N GLY A 33 -11.57 23.26 -15.87
CA GLY A 33 -11.56 22.09 -16.71
C GLY A 33 -12.89 21.79 -17.39
N LEU A 34 -12.94 20.68 -18.12
CA LEU A 34 -14.10 20.24 -18.88
C LEU A 34 -15.32 20.04 -17.98
N PRO A 35 -16.53 20.50 -18.43
CA PRO A 35 -17.78 20.27 -17.72
C PRO A 35 -18.31 18.84 -17.97
N ILE A 36 -17.60 17.86 -17.48
CA ILE A 36 -17.88 16.43 -17.61
C ILE A 36 -18.04 15.78 -16.24
N THR A 37 -18.47 14.52 -16.22
CA THR A 37 -18.51 13.66 -15.05
C THR A 37 -17.69 12.39 -15.29
N LYS A 38 -17.57 11.52 -14.30
CA LYS A 38 -16.92 10.21 -14.43
C LYS A 38 -17.55 9.35 -15.54
N GLU A 39 -18.83 9.50 -15.78
CA GLU A 39 -19.59 8.73 -16.79
C GLU A 39 -19.20 9.10 -18.24
N ASN A 40 -18.56 10.24 -18.45
CA ASN A 40 -18.08 10.66 -19.78
C ASN A 40 -16.69 10.08 -20.12
N LEU A 41 -16.06 9.38 -19.17
CA LEU A 41 -14.77 8.74 -19.40
C LEU A 41 -14.96 7.50 -20.26
N ILE A 42 -14.03 7.31 -21.20
CA ILE A 42 -13.96 6.18 -22.14
C ILE A 42 -12.55 5.57 -22.11
N ASP A 43 -12.38 4.42 -22.75
CA ASP A 43 -11.08 3.71 -22.73
C ASP A 43 -10.02 4.37 -23.63
N GLU A 44 -10.42 4.99 -24.72
CA GLU A 44 -9.51 5.63 -25.69
C GLU A 44 -10.12 6.94 -26.22
N GLY A 45 -9.28 7.93 -26.54
CA GLY A 45 -9.71 9.22 -27.12
C GLY A 45 -8.85 10.38 -26.68
N LEU A 46 -9.46 11.53 -26.41
CA LEU A 46 -8.79 12.76 -25.97
C LEU A 46 -8.26 12.60 -24.54
N PRO A 47 -6.93 12.72 -24.30
CA PRO A 47 -6.37 12.58 -22.97
C PRO A 47 -6.84 13.68 -22.01
N VAL A 48 -7.30 13.29 -20.81
CA VAL A 48 -7.73 14.21 -19.77
C VAL A 48 -7.14 13.83 -18.40
N ILE A 49 -6.98 14.85 -17.55
CA ILE A 49 -6.63 14.68 -16.14
C ILE A 49 -7.67 15.38 -15.27
N SER A 50 -8.29 14.66 -14.35
CA SER A 50 -9.33 15.16 -13.45
C SER A 50 -8.88 15.08 -11.99
N TYR A 51 -9.67 15.59 -11.07
CA TYR A 51 -9.33 15.63 -9.64
C TYR A 51 -8.92 14.25 -9.06
N GLY A 52 -9.61 13.17 -9.43
CA GLY A 52 -9.31 11.84 -8.93
C GLY A 52 -7.91 11.33 -9.32
N GLN A 53 -7.40 11.72 -10.49
CA GLN A 53 -6.04 11.43 -10.92
C GLN A 53 -5.03 12.34 -10.20
N ILE A 54 -5.39 13.60 -9.96
CA ILE A 54 -4.56 14.55 -9.22
C ILE A 54 -4.38 14.11 -7.75
N HIS A 55 -5.37 13.45 -7.16
CA HIS A 55 -5.27 12.86 -5.81
C HIS A 55 -4.68 11.46 -5.78
N SER A 56 -4.37 10.88 -6.92
CA SER A 56 -3.73 9.56 -6.98
C SER A 56 -2.39 9.56 -6.25
N LYS A 57 -2.10 8.47 -5.52
CA LYS A 57 -0.78 8.21 -4.92
C LYS A 57 0.35 8.17 -5.97
N ASN A 58 0.00 7.93 -7.24
CA ASN A 58 0.93 7.93 -8.36
C ASN A 58 1.22 9.34 -8.90
N ASN A 59 0.58 10.39 -8.39
CA ASN A 59 0.86 11.75 -8.80
C ASN A 59 2.07 12.29 -8.03
N ASN A 60 3.16 12.55 -8.74
CA ASN A 60 4.36 13.16 -8.18
C ASN A 60 4.26 14.70 -8.04
N GLY A 61 3.25 15.34 -8.64
CA GLY A 61 3.00 16.79 -8.59
C GLY A 61 3.86 17.62 -9.54
N THR A 62 4.94 17.06 -10.07
CA THR A 62 5.93 17.76 -10.91
C THR A 62 5.89 17.35 -12.38
N ASP A 63 4.97 16.45 -12.75
CA ASP A 63 4.73 16.01 -14.12
C ASP A 63 3.34 15.36 -14.25
N ILE A 64 2.87 15.16 -15.49
CA ILE A 64 1.69 14.38 -15.83
C ILE A 64 2.12 13.04 -16.43
N GLU A 65 2.27 12.02 -15.58
CA GLU A 65 2.61 10.70 -16.05
C GLU A 65 1.48 10.06 -16.87
N LYS A 66 1.81 9.34 -17.94
CA LYS A 66 0.85 8.68 -18.85
C LYS A 66 -0.16 7.79 -18.12
N LYS A 67 0.28 7.10 -17.05
CA LYS A 67 -0.59 6.21 -16.23
C LYS A 67 -1.73 6.94 -15.52
N LEU A 68 -1.61 8.28 -15.33
CA LEU A 68 -2.64 9.12 -14.73
C LEU A 68 -3.73 9.49 -15.72
N LEU A 69 -3.44 9.49 -17.01
CA LEU A 69 -4.38 9.94 -18.03
C LEU A 69 -5.61 9.05 -18.10
N ARG A 70 -6.76 9.69 -18.36
CA ARG A 70 -8.02 9.06 -18.76
C ARG A 70 -8.41 9.67 -20.09
N PHE A 71 -9.48 9.17 -20.69
CA PHE A 71 -9.86 9.62 -22.04
C PHE A 71 -11.32 10.03 -22.08
N VAL A 72 -11.63 10.97 -22.98
CA VAL A 72 -12.98 11.39 -23.33
C VAL A 72 -13.12 11.48 -24.84
N ASN A 73 -14.35 11.65 -25.33
CA ASN A 73 -14.60 11.82 -26.76
C ASN A 73 -13.83 13.00 -27.35
N GLU A 74 -13.25 12.83 -28.53
CA GLU A 74 -12.49 13.85 -29.25
C GLU A 74 -13.26 15.16 -29.47
N ASN A 75 -14.56 15.10 -29.58
CA ASN A 75 -15.43 16.29 -29.78
C ASN A 75 -15.28 17.34 -28.67
N TYR A 76 -14.82 16.95 -27.48
CA TYR A 76 -14.56 17.89 -26.39
C TYR A 76 -13.44 18.87 -26.74
N SER A 77 -12.47 18.48 -27.57
CA SER A 77 -11.41 19.38 -28.03
C SER A 77 -11.90 20.51 -28.91
N ILE A 78 -12.97 20.29 -29.67
CA ILE A 78 -13.60 21.30 -30.55
C ILE A 78 -14.52 22.19 -29.71
N ARG A 79 -15.31 21.57 -28.81
CA ARG A 79 -16.32 22.28 -28.02
C ARG A 79 -15.73 23.11 -26.89
N TYR A 80 -14.62 22.69 -26.31
CA TYR A 80 -13.98 23.31 -25.15
C TYR A 80 -12.45 23.46 -25.32
N PRO A 81 -11.99 24.15 -26.38
CA PRO A 81 -10.55 24.30 -26.62
C PRO A 81 -9.82 25.02 -25.48
N GLN A 82 -10.55 25.87 -24.72
CA GLN A 82 -10.01 26.55 -23.55
C GLN A 82 -9.64 25.62 -22.37
N CYS A 83 -10.08 24.36 -22.36
CA CYS A 83 -9.71 23.37 -21.35
C CYS A 83 -8.43 22.59 -21.71
N SER A 84 -7.84 22.85 -22.90
CA SER A 84 -6.50 22.34 -23.22
C SER A 84 -5.47 22.96 -22.30
N ILE A 85 -4.49 22.17 -21.89
CA ILE A 85 -3.36 22.60 -21.07
C ILE A 85 -2.08 22.58 -21.92
N SER A 86 -1.27 23.59 -21.76
CA SER A 86 -0.01 23.80 -22.47
C SER A 86 1.18 23.49 -21.56
N GLU A 87 2.35 23.40 -22.16
CA GLU A 87 3.60 23.33 -21.40
C GLU A 87 3.70 24.49 -20.39
N ASN A 88 4.21 24.23 -19.21
CA ASN A 88 4.31 25.16 -18.08
C ASN A 88 2.97 25.54 -17.38
N ASP A 89 1.85 24.91 -17.75
CA ASP A 89 0.59 25.06 -17.04
C ASP A 89 0.50 24.12 -15.82
N PHE A 90 -0.34 24.51 -14.86
CA PHE A 90 -0.72 23.66 -13.73
C PHE A 90 -2.20 23.32 -13.78
N VAL A 91 -2.55 22.14 -13.27
CA VAL A 91 -3.93 21.75 -13.01
C VAL A 91 -4.09 21.37 -11.55
N PHE A 92 -4.86 22.16 -10.81
CA PHE A 92 -5.19 21.91 -9.41
C PHE A 92 -6.54 21.20 -9.31
N ALA A 93 -6.67 20.30 -8.33
CA ALA A 93 -7.98 19.81 -7.94
C ALA A 93 -8.75 20.90 -7.17
N ASP A 94 -9.99 21.16 -7.56
CA ASP A 94 -10.87 22.12 -6.85
C ASP A 94 -11.64 21.48 -5.69
N THR A 95 -11.53 20.16 -5.57
CA THR A 95 -12.25 19.34 -4.59
C THR A 95 -11.31 18.30 -4.02
N SER A 96 -11.34 18.05 -2.69
CA SER A 96 -10.61 16.99 -2.01
C SER A 96 -11.50 16.27 -0.99
N GLU A 97 -11.35 14.95 -0.87
CA GLU A 97 -12.04 14.13 0.13
C GLU A 97 -11.31 14.13 1.49
N ASP A 98 -10.07 14.62 1.52
CA ASP A 98 -9.29 14.81 2.74
C ASP A 98 -8.66 16.19 2.79
N TYR A 99 -8.31 16.63 4.00
CA TYR A 99 -7.73 17.94 4.24
C TYR A 99 -6.30 18.05 3.68
N ASP A 100 -5.53 16.96 3.73
CA ASP A 100 -4.13 16.94 3.29
C ASP A 100 -4.00 17.00 1.77
N GLY A 101 -4.99 16.49 1.03
CA GLY A 101 -5.05 16.58 -0.42
C GLY A 101 -5.38 17.98 -0.96
N CYS A 102 -5.84 18.91 -0.09
CA CYS A 102 -6.13 20.26 -0.53
C CYS A 102 -4.88 20.97 -1.05
N GLY A 103 -4.93 21.42 -2.31
CA GLY A 103 -3.81 22.03 -3.03
C GLY A 103 -2.99 21.05 -3.85
N ASN A 104 -3.41 19.79 -3.99
CA ASN A 104 -2.80 18.87 -4.94
C ASN A 104 -2.96 19.40 -6.36
N CYS A 105 -1.90 19.27 -7.14
CA CYS A 105 -1.85 19.67 -8.53
C CYS A 105 -0.97 18.74 -9.37
N VAL A 106 -0.99 18.93 -10.67
CA VAL A 106 -0.03 18.40 -11.63
C VAL A 106 0.56 19.54 -12.43
N PHE A 107 1.75 19.33 -12.91
CA PHE A 107 2.49 20.26 -13.76
C PHE A 107 2.65 19.68 -15.17
N LYS A 108 2.42 20.48 -16.20
CA LYS A 108 2.54 20.07 -17.59
C LYS A 108 3.94 20.38 -18.10
N ARG A 109 4.78 19.34 -18.26
CA ARG A 109 6.20 19.46 -18.64
C ARG A 109 6.45 19.49 -20.15
N ASP A 110 5.58 18.90 -20.91
CA ASP A 110 5.77 18.67 -22.34
C ASP A 110 4.64 19.26 -23.18
N ASN A 111 4.81 19.21 -24.50
CA ASN A 111 3.83 19.70 -25.47
C ASN A 111 2.78 18.66 -25.89
N SER A 112 2.67 17.50 -25.19
CA SER A 112 1.64 16.53 -25.49
C SER A 112 0.24 17.11 -25.26
N LYS A 113 -0.72 16.75 -26.13
CA LYS A 113 -2.10 17.24 -26.02
C LYS A 113 -2.79 16.60 -24.84
N VAL A 114 -3.12 17.38 -23.81
CA VAL A 114 -3.88 16.95 -22.63
C VAL A 114 -4.89 18.01 -22.26
N PHE A 115 -6.04 17.62 -21.74
CA PHE A 115 -7.10 18.51 -21.27
C PHE A 115 -7.27 18.39 -19.76
N ALA A 116 -7.59 19.51 -19.11
CA ALA A 116 -8.05 19.49 -17.73
C ALA A 116 -9.48 18.97 -17.69
N GLY A 117 -9.74 17.95 -16.88
CA GLY A 117 -11.04 17.31 -16.73
C GLY A 117 -11.92 17.98 -15.66
N TYR A 118 -12.87 17.22 -15.13
CA TYR A 118 -13.81 17.74 -14.14
C TYR A 118 -13.17 17.96 -12.77
N HIS A 119 -13.75 18.90 -12.02
CA HIS A 119 -13.25 19.31 -10.70
C HIS A 119 -11.80 19.76 -10.70
N THR A 120 -11.46 20.64 -11.68
CA THR A 120 -10.11 21.16 -11.81
C THR A 120 -10.09 22.67 -12.07
N ILE A 121 -9.00 23.29 -11.61
CA ILE A 121 -8.64 24.70 -11.89
C ILE A 121 -7.33 24.67 -12.68
N ILE A 122 -7.35 25.32 -13.85
CA ILE A 122 -6.15 25.47 -14.68
C ILE A 122 -5.47 26.78 -14.27
N LEU A 123 -4.16 26.77 -14.10
CA LEU A 123 -3.32 27.96 -14.03
C LEU A 123 -2.43 27.99 -15.27
N ARG A 124 -2.61 29.01 -16.11
CA ARG A 124 -1.83 29.25 -17.33
C ARG A 124 -0.78 30.31 -17.09
N SER A 125 0.45 29.99 -17.43
CA SER A 125 1.55 30.94 -17.31
C SER A 125 1.29 32.17 -18.19
N LEU A 126 1.43 33.38 -17.59
CA LEU A 126 1.40 34.65 -18.31
C LEU A 126 2.79 35.03 -18.81
N LEU A 127 3.80 34.33 -18.43
CA LEU A 127 5.20 34.63 -18.74
C LEU A 127 5.83 33.42 -19.42
N GLU A 128 6.66 33.64 -20.41
CA GLU A 128 7.54 32.60 -20.95
C GLU A 128 8.67 32.30 -19.94
N ARG A 129 8.41 31.35 -19.06
CA ARG A 129 9.36 30.92 -18.02
C ARG A 129 9.21 29.45 -17.72
N ASP A 130 10.28 28.87 -17.22
CA ASP A 130 10.29 27.52 -16.67
C ASP A 130 9.63 27.53 -15.28
N ASN A 131 8.47 26.92 -15.15
CA ASN A 131 7.72 26.86 -13.90
C ASN A 131 8.02 25.60 -13.05
N ARG A 132 9.06 24.82 -13.38
CA ARG A 132 9.44 23.61 -12.61
C ARG A 132 9.73 23.93 -11.14
N PHE A 133 10.37 25.07 -10.87
CA PHE A 133 10.57 25.53 -9.49
C PHE A 133 9.23 25.65 -8.74
N LEU A 134 8.22 26.25 -9.36
CA LEU A 134 6.88 26.37 -8.76
C LEU A 134 6.18 25.02 -8.60
N ALA A 135 6.45 24.06 -9.49
CA ALA A 135 5.93 22.71 -9.34
C ALA A 135 6.45 22.05 -8.03
N TYR A 136 7.74 22.22 -7.72
CA TYR A 136 8.30 21.79 -6.44
C TYR A 136 7.75 22.59 -5.26
N LEU A 137 7.61 23.89 -5.37
CA LEU A 137 7.02 24.73 -4.31
C LEU A 137 5.58 24.30 -4.00
N PHE A 138 4.73 24.11 -5.00
CA PHE A 138 3.32 23.73 -4.84
C PHE A 138 3.15 22.31 -4.24
N LYS A 139 4.16 21.47 -4.36
CA LYS A 139 4.19 20.15 -3.74
C LYS A 139 4.42 20.21 -2.21
N THR A 140 5.00 21.31 -1.69
CA THR A 140 5.31 21.41 -0.27
C THR A 140 4.07 21.59 0.60
N ASP A 141 4.01 20.92 1.73
CA ASP A 141 2.93 21.06 2.70
C ASP A 141 2.84 22.48 3.25
N ILE A 142 4.00 23.14 3.38
CA ILE A 142 4.06 24.50 3.91
C ILE A 142 3.38 25.50 2.96
N TRP A 143 3.57 25.35 1.63
CA TRP A 143 2.87 26.20 0.67
C TRP A 143 1.36 25.91 0.64
N ARG A 144 0.97 24.64 0.74
CA ARG A 144 -0.44 24.20 0.76
C ARG A 144 -1.20 24.65 1.99
N LYS A 145 -0.51 24.93 3.11
CA LYS A 145 -1.12 25.43 4.33
C LYS A 145 -2.00 26.65 4.08
N GLN A 146 -1.57 27.60 3.25
CA GLN A 146 -2.36 28.80 2.91
C GLN A 146 -3.66 28.49 2.13
N ILE A 147 -3.75 27.33 1.46
CA ILE A 147 -4.97 26.85 0.83
C ILE A 147 -5.83 26.16 1.88
N ARG A 148 -5.25 25.24 2.65
CA ARG A 148 -5.93 24.45 3.68
C ARG A 148 -6.63 25.31 4.71
N GLU A 149 -6.06 26.43 5.11
CA GLU A 149 -6.68 27.40 6.03
C GLU A 149 -7.92 28.10 5.49
N LYS A 150 -8.14 28.06 4.17
CA LYS A 150 -9.23 28.77 3.48
C LYS A 150 -10.25 27.86 2.81
N VAL A 151 -10.07 26.54 2.92
CA VAL A 151 -11.05 25.59 2.37
C VAL A 151 -12.30 25.54 3.24
N SER A 152 -13.41 25.20 2.59
CA SER A 152 -14.70 24.98 3.22
C SER A 152 -15.16 23.55 2.98
N GLY A 153 -15.88 22.98 3.93
CA GLY A 153 -16.43 21.63 3.85
C GLY A 153 -16.17 20.82 5.12
N VAL A 154 -16.87 19.68 5.27
CA VAL A 154 -16.73 18.77 6.41
C VAL A 154 -16.26 17.39 5.97
N LYS A 155 -16.84 16.84 4.88
CA LYS A 155 -16.47 15.56 4.29
C LYS A 155 -15.76 15.71 2.94
N VAL A 156 -16.07 16.81 2.25
CA VAL A 156 -15.49 17.17 0.97
C VAL A 156 -15.08 18.63 1.06
N PHE A 157 -13.82 18.91 0.82
CA PHE A 157 -13.25 20.25 0.88
C PHE A 157 -13.22 20.87 -0.51
N SER A 158 -13.67 22.12 -0.63
CA SER A 158 -13.69 22.85 -1.90
C SER A 158 -12.69 24.00 -1.90
N ILE A 159 -11.97 24.10 -2.99
CA ILE A 159 -10.99 25.16 -3.27
C ILE A 159 -11.56 26.02 -4.39
N THR A 160 -11.74 27.32 -4.13
CA THR A 160 -12.21 28.24 -5.16
C THR A 160 -11.06 28.81 -5.99
N GLN A 161 -11.32 29.18 -7.24
CA GLN A 161 -10.34 29.92 -8.05
C GLN A 161 -9.84 31.17 -7.30
N LYS A 162 -10.75 31.91 -6.63
CA LYS A 162 -10.42 33.10 -5.84
C LYS A 162 -9.44 32.78 -4.71
N THR A 163 -9.61 31.66 -4.03
CA THR A 163 -8.68 31.20 -2.99
C THR A 163 -7.31 30.96 -3.59
N LEU A 164 -7.23 30.17 -4.67
CA LEU A 164 -5.97 29.78 -5.29
C LEU A 164 -5.20 30.97 -5.86
N VAL A 165 -5.84 31.85 -6.64
CA VAL A 165 -5.14 32.98 -7.29
C VAL A 165 -4.65 34.06 -6.32
N ASN A 166 -5.16 34.08 -5.09
CA ASN A 166 -4.69 34.97 -4.02
C ASN A 166 -3.60 34.35 -3.12
N CYS A 167 -3.20 33.12 -3.37
CA CYS A 167 -2.06 32.51 -2.68
C CYS A 167 -0.76 33.22 -3.07
N ASN A 168 0.14 33.33 -2.08
CA ASN A 168 1.46 33.89 -2.28
C ASN A 168 2.40 32.82 -2.84
N VAL A 169 3.35 33.25 -3.63
CA VAL A 169 4.49 32.47 -4.12
C VAL A 169 5.77 33.26 -3.92
N ILE A 170 6.84 32.55 -3.65
CA ILE A 170 8.19 33.09 -3.57
C ILE A 170 8.91 32.78 -4.88
N LEU A 171 9.64 33.75 -5.37
CA LEU A 171 10.27 33.71 -6.67
C LEU A 171 11.74 34.14 -6.56
N PRO A 172 12.68 33.21 -6.78
CA PRO A 172 14.07 33.54 -7.06
C PRO A 172 14.20 34.36 -8.35
N GLY A 173 15.42 34.76 -8.66
CA GLY A 173 15.73 35.21 -10.01
C GLY A 173 15.63 34.06 -11.02
N TYR A 174 15.23 34.35 -12.28
CA TYR A 174 14.96 33.31 -13.28
C TYR A 174 16.10 32.28 -13.46
N LYS A 175 17.37 32.73 -13.43
CA LYS A 175 18.52 31.81 -13.53
C LYS A 175 18.58 30.88 -12.33
N GLU A 176 18.31 31.39 -11.15
CA GLU A 176 18.34 30.62 -9.91
C GLU A 176 17.18 29.64 -9.83
N GLU A 177 15.97 30.01 -10.28
CA GLU A 177 14.84 29.10 -10.38
C GLU A 177 15.18 27.87 -11.22
N LYS A 178 15.84 28.09 -12.36
CA LYS A 178 16.26 27.01 -13.25
C LYS A 178 17.30 26.12 -12.57
N ILE A 179 18.31 26.71 -11.95
CA ILE A 179 19.36 25.95 -11.23
C ILE A 179 18.75 25.09 -10.12
N ILE A 180 17.83 25.65 -9.33
CA ILE A 180 17.15 24.90 -8.27
C ILE A 180 16.29 23.80 -8.86
N ALA A 181 15.56 24.07 -9.92
CA ALA A 181 14.71 23.08 -10.59
C ALA A 181 15.54 21.92 -11.19
N ASP A 182 16.61 22.22 -11.90
CA ASP A 182 17.51 21.22 -12.48
C ASP A 182 18.15 20.34 -11.39
N PHE A 183 18.59 20.95 -10.29
CA PHE A 183 19.13 20.25 -9.14
C PHE A 183 18.08 19.31 -8.51
N LEU A 184 16.87 19.83 -8.25
CA LEU A 184 15.79 19.04 -7.65
C LEU A 184 15.32 17.92 -8.58
N ASP A 185 15.28 18.16 -9.90
CA ASP A 185 14.97 17.12 -10.88
C ASP A 185 15.95 15.95 -10.78
N THR A 186 17.25 16.25 -10.74
CA THR A 186 18.32 15.24 -10.61
C THR A 186 18.19 14.49 -9.29
N GLN A 187 18.19 15.22 -8.17
CA GLN A 187 18.18 14.61 -6.84
C GLN A 187 16.89 13.81 -6.55
N CYS A 188 15.73 14.35 -6.92
CA CYS A 188 14.47 13.64 -6.75
C CYS A 188 14.38 12.38 -7.62
N SER A 189 14.93 12.43 -8.86
CA SER A 189 14.98 11.25 -9.73
C SER A 189 15.87 10.15 -9.16
N GLU A 190 17.03 10.49 -8.60
CA GLU A 190 17.94 9.54 -7.94
C GLU A 190 17.29 8.91 -6.70
N ILE A 191 16.60 9.71 -5.88
CA ILE A 191 15.86 9.22 -4.70
C ILE A 191 14.73 8.28 -5.13
N ASP A 192 13.96 8.63 -6.17
CA ASP A 192 12.85 7.81 -6.67
C ASP A 192 13.36 6.48 -7.25
N ALA A 193 14.47 6.50 -8.00
CA ALA A 193 15.11 5.28 -8.52
C ALA A 193 15.57 4.36 -7.37
N THR A 194 16.23 4.94 -6.35
CA THR A 194 16.65 4.19 -5.16
C THR A 194 15.46 3.58 -4.41
N ALA A 195 14.37 4.35 -4.26
CA ALA A 195 13.16 3.85 -3.61
C ALA A 195 12.49 2.71 -4.41
N GLU A 196 12.49 2.80 -5.74
CA GLU A 196 11.99 1.73 -6.61
C GLU A 196 12.83 0.45 -6.47
N ASP A 197 14.14 0.57 -6.41
CA ASP A 197 15.03 -0.59 -6.25
C ASP A 197 14.84 -1.25 -4.87
N ILE A 198 14.72 -0.48 -3.80
CA ILE A 198 14.38 -1.00 -2.47
C ILE A 198 13.03 -1.72 -2.49
N GLN A 199 12.03 -1.19 -3.19
CA GLN A 199 10.71 -1.83 -3.30
C GLN A 199 10.80 -3.17 -4.06
N LYS A 200 11.64 -3.28 -5.09
CA LYS A 200 11.93 -4.54 -5.79
C LYS A 200 12.62 -5.55 -4.86
N GLU A 201 13.59 -5.10 -4.07
CA GLU A 201 14.27 -5.96 -3.09
C GLU A 201 13.29 -6.52 -2.04
N ILE A 202 12.35 -5.70 -1.54
CA ILE A 202 11.30 -6.16 -0.62
C ILE A 202 10.47 -7.26 -1.28
N SER A 203 10.04 -7.08 -2.52
CA SER A 203 9.27 -8.10 -3.27
C SER A 203 10.06 -9.40 -3.42
N LEU A 204 11.35 -9.32 -3.76
CA LEU A 204 12.21 -10.49 -3.89
C LEU A 204 12.40 -11.22 -2.55
N LEU A 205 12.54 -10.50 -1.44
CA LEU A 205 12.63 -11.08 -0.09
C LEU A 205 11.33 -11.80 0.30
N GLU A 206 10.17 -11.21 -0.02
CA GLU A 206 8.86 -11.84 0.22
C GLU A 206 8.69 -13.14 -0.58
N ASP A 207 9.14 -13.16 -1.84
CA ASP A 207 9.08 -14.36 -2.68
C ASP A 207 10.12 -15.41 -2.25
N TYR A 208 11.31 -14.98 -1.84
CA TYR A 208 12.32 -15.86 -1.25
C TYR A 208 11.80 -16.52 0.02
N LYS A 209 11.14 -15.77 0.91
CA LYS A 209 10.51 -16.31 2.12
C LYS A 209 9.50 -17.42 1.79
N LYS A 210 8.61 -17.19 0.81
CA LYS A 210 7.64 -18.18 0.33
C LYS A 210 8.33 -19.44 -0.20
N SER A 211 9.44 -19.29 -0.93
CA SER A 211 10.21 -20.42 -1.47
C SER A 211 10.86 -21.24 -0.35
N VAL A 212 11.54 -20.56 0.59
CA VAL A 212 12.17 -21.20 1.75
C VAL A 212 11.16 -22.01 2.56
N ILE A 213 10.01 -21.42 2.88
CA ILE A 213 8.93 -22.13 3.59
C ILE A 213 8.51 -23.37 2.80
N THR A 214 8.19 -23.18 1.52
CA THR A 214 7.70 -24.26 0.67
C THR A 214 8.72 -25.40 0.57
N GLU A 215 9.99 -25.09 0.34
CA GLU A 215 11.04 -26.11 0.22
C GLU A 215 11.24 -26.88 1.52
N ALA A 216 11.39 -26.19 2.63
CA ALA A 216 11.61 -26.82 3.92
C ALA A 216 10.47 -27.77 4.32
N VAL A 217 9.21 -27.33 4.19
CA VAL A 217 8.05 -28.16 4.59
C VAL A 217 7.70 -29.27 3.60
N THR A 218 8.27 -29.27 2.39
CA THR A 218 7.94 -30.25 1.34
C THR A 218 9.09 -31.16 0.94
N LYS A 219 10.34 -30.75 1.21
CA LYS A 219 11.54 -31.51 0.84
C LYS A 219 12.44 -31.83 2.04
N GLY A 220 12.16 -31.23 3.22
CA GLY A 220 13.07 -31.28 4.38
C GLY A 220 14.24 -30.32 4.21
N LEU A 221 15.22 -30.41 5.13
CA LEU A 221 16.41 -29.54 5.15
C LEU A 221 17.63 -30.18 4.50
N ASN A 222 17.61 -31.48 4.25
CA ASN A 222 18.74 -32.16 3.61
C ASN A 222 18.61 -32.10 2.08
N PRO A 223 19.47 -31.35 1.36
CA PRO A 223 19.41 -31.23 -0.09
C PRO A 223 19.72 -32.53 -0.82
N ASP A 224 20.47 -33.44 -0.18
CA ASP A 224 20.90 -34.74 -0.74
C ASP A 224 19.93 -35.87 -0.39
N ALA A 225 18.76 -35.56 0.21
CA ALA A 225 17.77 -36.56 0.56
C ALA A 225 17.27 -37.32 -0.68
N GLU A 226 17.30 -38.63 -0.65
CA GLU A 226 16.73 -39.47 -1.69
C GLU A 226 15.21 -39.24 -1.76
N MET A 227 14.71 -38.85 -2.95
CA MET A 227 13.31 -38.54 -3.18
C MET A 227 12.55 -39.71 -3.78
N LYS A 228 11.26 -39.83 -3.44
CA LYS A 228 10.32 -40.77 -4.07
C LYS A 228 9.07 -40.06 -4.58
N ASP A 229 8.36 -40.71 -5.48
CA ASP A 229 7.01 -40.31 -5.87
C ASP A 229 6.07 -40.47 -4.66
N SER A 230 5.31 -39.46 -4.35
CA SER A 230 4.34 -39.48 -3.26
C SER A 230 2.99 -40.06 -3.68
N GLY A 231 2.69 -40.12 -4.98
CA GLY A 231 1.34 -40.37 -5.49
C GLY A 231 0.33 -39.25 -5.21
N VAL A 232 0.77 -38.11 -4.66
CA VAL A 232 -0.10 -36.99 -4.27
C VAL A 232 0.06 -35.83 -5.24
N LYS A 233 -1.03 -35.44 -5.89
CA LYS A 233 -1.04 -34.45 -6.98
C LYS A 233 -0.43 -33.09 -6.59
N TRP A 234 -0.69 -32.61 -5.37
CA TRP A 234 -0.21 -31.28 -4.96
C TRP A 234 1.28 -31.27 -4.54
N LEU A 235 1.84 -32.45 -4.18
CA LEU A 235 3.25 -32.63 -3.85
C LEU A 235 3.76 -33.96 -4.43
N PRO A 236 4.14 -33.99 -5.71
CA PRO A 236 4.48 -35.26 -6.40
C PRO A 236 5.71 -35.97 -5.85
N LYS A 237 6.69 -35.22 -5.30
CA LYS A 237 7.93 -35.79 -4.78
C LYS A 237 8.14 -35.41 -3.32
N ILE A 238 8.53 -36.39 -2.50
CA ILE A 238 8.85 -36.23 -1.09
C ILE A 238 10.11 -37.05 -0.73
N PRO A 239 10.81 -36.74 0.38
CA PRO A 239 11.88 -37.56 0.90
C PRO A 239 11.43 -39.03 1.07
N LYS A 240 12.30 -39.97 0.74
CA LYS A 240 11.96 -41.40 0.68
C LYS A 240 11.42 -41.95 2.01
N HIS A 241 11.93 -41.45 3.13
CA HIS A 241 11.54 -41.86 4.47
C HIS A 241 10.21 -41.28 4.95
N TRP A 242 9.68 -40.20 4.30
CA TRP A 242 8.38 -39.65 4.62
C TRP A 242 7.25 -40.58 4.18
N LYS A 243 6.13 -40.56 4.91
CA LYS A 243 4.93 -41.36 4.60
C LYS A 243 3.78 -40.45 4.24
N VAL A 244 3.04 -40.79 3.20
CA VAL A 244 1.77 -40.12 2.87
C VAL A 244 0.70 -40.62 3.83
N ILE A 245 -0.04 -39.72 4.45
CA ILE A 245 -1.14 -40.04 5.35
C ILE A 245 -2.36 -39.18 5.04
N SER A 246 -3.55 -39.75 5.17
CA SER A 246 -4.77 -38.95 5.08
C SER A 246 -4.83 -37.99 6.28
N SER A 247 -5.07 -36.70 6.00
CA SER A 247 -5.09 -35.63 7.02
C SER A 247 -6.04 -35.90 8.18
N LYS A 248 -7.16 -36.60 7.93
CA LYS A 248 -8.10 -37.04 8.98
C LYS A 248 -7.54 -38.01 10.00
N TYR A 249 -6.41 -38.69 9.74
CA TYR A 249 -5.72 -39.57 10.69
C TYR A 249 -4.65 -38.82 11.51
N LEU A 250 -4.29 -37.60 11.10
CA LEU A 250 -3.41 -36.73 11.89
C LEU A 250 -4.20 -35.74 12.73
N PHE A 251 -5.29 -35.22 12.16
CA PHE A 251 -6.11 -34.20 12.81
C PHE A 251 -7.60 -34.54 12.72
N ALA A 252 -8.31 -34.42 13.83
CA ALA A 252 -9.75 -34.57 13.90
C ALA A 252 -10.46 -33.22 14.03
N ASN A 253 -11.70 -33.16 13.53
CA ASN A 253 -12.59 -32.04 13.84
C ASN A 253 -13.04 -32.13 15.32
N SER A 254 -12.87 -31.03 16.05
CA SER A 254 -13.36 -30.89 17.42
C SER A 254 -14.65 -30.07 17.43
N ASP A 255 -15.69 -30.64 18.06
CA ASP A 255 -16.97 -29.96 18.30
C ASP A 255 -17.21 -29.73 19.82
N ILE A 256 -16.14 -29.71 20.60
CA ILE A 256 -16.19 -29.38 22.04
C ILE A 256 -16.79 -27.95 22.14
N ARG A 257 -17.86 -27.83 22.90
CA ARG A 257 -18.56 -26.56 23.09
C ARG A 257 -17.81 -25.65 24.05
N ARG A 258 -18.05 -24.35 23.91
CA ARG A 258 -17.54 -23.31 24.78
C ARG A 258 -17.59 -23.73 26.25
N GLN A 259 -16.50 -23.51 26.96
CA GLN A 259 -16.39 -23.78 28.40
C GLN A 259 -16.54 -22.48 29.21
N THR A 260 -16.78 -22.64 30.51
CA THR A 260 -16.84 -21.50 31.44
C THR A 260 -15.47 -20.84 31.51
N GLY A 261 -15.42 -19.54 31.29
CA GLY A 261 -14.16 -18.77 31.26
C GLY A 261 -13.53 -18.58 29.88
N ASP A 262 -14.05 -19.23 28.84
CA ASP A 262 -13.55 -19.02 27.48
C ASP A 262 -13.79 -17.60 27.00
N GLU A 263 -12.72 -16.91 26.62
CA GLU A 263 -12.79 -15.62 25.92
C GLU A 263 -13.14 -15.81 24.44
N GLN A 264 -13.79 -14.82 23.85
CA GLN A 264 -14.15 -14.85 22.44
C GLN A 264 -12.91 -14.58 21.57
N LEU A 265 -12.55 -15.55 20.72
CA LEU A 265 -11.42 -15.45 19.81
C LEU A 265 -11.85 -15.07 18.40
N THR A 266 -10.92 -14.58 17.63
CA THR A 266 -11.04 -14.33 16.19
C THR A 266 -9.82 -14.84 15.44
N ALA A 267 -10.03 -15.30 14.20
CA ALA A 267 -8.96 -15.69 13.30
C ALA A 267 -8.59 -14.50 12.41
N SER A 268 -7.37 -14.02 12.51
CA SER A 268 -6.81 -12.94 11.72
C SER A 268 -5.61 -13.43 10.91
N GLN A 269 -5.56 -13.11 9.63
CA GLN A 269 -4.36 -13.43 8.81
C GLN A 269 -3.10 -12.68 9.28
N LYS A 270 -3.28 -11.52 9.90
CA LYS A 270 -2.19 -10.65 10.38
C LYS A 270 -1.70 -11.04 11.77
N TYR A 271 -2.61 -11.47 12.65
CA TYR A 271 -2.32 -11.69 14.07
C TYR A 271 -2.50 -13.15 14.52
N GLY A 272 -2.91 -14.05 13.62
CA GLY A 272 -3.27 -15.42 13.99
C GLY A 272 -4.57 -15.48 14.80
N ILE A 273 -4.63 -16.39 15.77
CA ILE A 273 -5.76 -16.51 16.68
C ILE A 273 -5.52 -15.59 17.89
N ILE A 274 -6.35 -14.58 18.04
CA ILE A 274 -6.27 -13.61 19.16
C ILE A 274 -7.66 -13.36 19.74
N THR A 275 -7.74 -12.74 20.92
CA THR A 275 -9.02 -12.33 21.48
C THR A 275 -9.67 -11.25 20.62
N GLN A 276 -11.00 -11.24 20.53
CA GLN A 276 -11.72 -10.16 19.82
C GLN A 276 -11.44 -8.80 20.43
N LYS A 277 -11.17 -8.75 21.73
CA LYS A 277 -10.78 -7.55 22.46
C LYS A 277 -9.45 -6.99 21.96
N ASP A 278 -8.42 -7.85 21.86
CA ASP A 278 -7.10 -7.42 21.38
C ASP A 278 -7.14 -7.01 19.90
N TYR A 279 -7.92 -7.72 19.09
CA TYR A 279 -8.12 -7.36 17.69
C TYR A 279 -8.75 -5.96 17.55
N THR A 280 -9.79 -5.68 18.33
CA THR A 280 -10.45 -4.37 18.37
C THR A 280 -9.46 -3.26 18.77
N ALA A 281 -8.64 -3.50 19.79
CA ALA A 281 -7.64 -2.55 20.25
C ALA A 281 -6.55 -2.27 19.19
N LYS A 282 -6.09 -3.32 18.47
CA LYS A 282 -5.02 -3.21 17.47
C LYS A 282 -5.47 -2.54 16.15
N GLU A 283 -6.70 -2.80 15.72
CA GLU A 283 -7.21 -2.28 14.43
C GLU A 283 -8.09 -1.02 14.61
N ASN A 284 -8.29 -0.57 15.84
CA ASN A 284 -9.23 0.53 16.17
C ASN A 284 -10.62 0.33 15.54
N ALA A 285 -11.03 -0.94 15.41
CA ALA A 285 -12.27 -1.35 14.75
C ALA A 285 -13.33 -1.68 15.79
N GLN A 286 -14.56 -1.22 15.60
CA GLN A 286 -15.67 -1.63 16.44
C GLN A 286 -16.13 -3.04 16.03
N ILE A 287 -15.67 -4.07 16.75
CA ILE A 287 -16.27 -5.41 16.66
C ILE A 287 -17.33 -5.55 17.74
N VAL A 288 -18.55 -5.86 17.30
CA VAL A 288 -19.63 -6.19 18.24
C VAL A 288 -19.37 -7.60 18.77
N LEU A 289 -19.06 -7.70 20.07
CA LEU A 289 -18.95 -8.98 20.76
C LEU A 289 -20.30 -9.71 20.67
N ALA A 290 -20.26 -11.01 20.36
CA ALA A 290 -21.46 -11.82 20.37
C ALA A 290 -21.99 -11.94 21.81
N THR A 291 -23.27 -11.58 22.00
CA THR A 291 -23.94 -11.68 23.28
C THR A 291 -24.95 -12.84 23.33
N GLN A 292 -25.29 -13.41 22.16
CA GLN A 292 -26.25 -14.51 22.03
C GLN A 292 -25.64 -15.66 21.22
N GLY A 293 -26.11 -16.87 21.43
CA GLY A 293 -25.70 -18.06 20.68
C GLY A 293 -24.30 -18.57 21.03
N LEU A 294 -23.68 -18.06 22.10
CA LEU A 294 -22.33 -18.45 22.53
C LEU A 294 -22.25 -19.93 22.95
N GLU A 295 -23.35 -20.53 23.33
CA GLU A 295 -23.45 -21.97 23.67
C GLU A 295 -23.13 -22.87 22.46
N LYS A 296 -23.23 -22.34 21.24
CA LYS A 296 -22.88 -23.05 20.00
C LYS A 296 -21.41 -22.89 19.62
N TRP A 297 -20.70 -21.96 20.24
CA TRP A 297 -19.30 -21.72 19.96
C TRP A 297 -18.44 -22.92 20.35
N LYS A 298 -17.30 -23.06 19.70
CA LYS A 298 -16.38 -24.18 19.90
C LYS A 298 -15.22 -23.75 20.77
N HIS A 299 -14.87 -24.62 21.73
CA HIS A 299 -13.69 -24.48 22.56
C HIS A 299 -12.43 -24.67 21.74
N VAL A 300 -11.40 -23.87 22.03
CA VAL A 300 -10.08 -23.87 21.38
C VAL A 300 -9.02 -23.91 22.46
N GLU A 301 -8.00 -24.72 22.26
CA GLU A 301 -6.82 -24.80 23.11
C GLU A 301 -5.55 -24.44 22.35
N PRO A 302 -4.44 -24.13 23.05
CA PRO A 302 -3.15 -23.97 22.41
C PRO A 302 -2.80 -25.19 21.55
N ASN A 303 -2.23 -24.94 20.36
CA ASN A 303 -1.88 -25.91 19.32
C ASN A 303 -3.07 -26.46 18.49
N ASP A 304 -4.31 -26.05 18.76
CA ASP A 304 -5.41 -26.33 17.84
C ASP A 304 -5.25 -25.51 16.54
N PHE A 305 -5.61 -26.11 15.41
CA PHE A 305 -5.66 -25.39 14.13
C PHE A 305 -7.08 -25.00 13.76
N ILE A 306 -7.23 -23.80 13.22
CA ILE A 306 -8.52 -23.24 12.89
C ILE A 306 -8.66 -23.05 11.39
N ILE A 307 -9.73 -23.65 10.81
CA ILE A 307 -10.18 -23.33 9.46
C ILE A 307 -11.22 -22.23 9.59
N SER A 308 -10.88 -21.02 9.17
CA SER A 308 -11.77 -19.85 9.13
C SER A 308 -12.30 -19.65 7.72
N LEU A 309 -13.24 -18.72 7.56
CA LEU A 309 -13.80 -18.32 6.26
C LEU A 309 -12.75 -17.77 5.28
N ARG A 310 -11.57 -17.36 5.77
CA ARG A 310 -10.46 -16.84 4.95
C ARG A 310 -9.28 -17.81 4.83
N SER A 311 -9.37 -19.01 5.37
CA SER A 311 -8.27 -20.00 5.29
C SER A 311 -7.93 -20.42 3.86
N PHE A 312 -8.86 -20.23 2.92
CA PHE A 312 -8.58 -20.41 1.49
C PHE A 312 -7.58 -19.40 0.92
N GLN A 313 -7.38 -18.22 1.56
CA GLN A 313 -6.43 -17.20 1.12
C GLN A 313 -5.09 -17.29 1.88
N GLY A 314 -5.15 -17.49 3.19
CA GLY A 314 -3.99 -17.37 4.09
C GLY A 314 -3.61 -18.64 4.81
N GLY A 315 -4.23 -19.79 4.51
CA GLY A 315 -3.99 -21.05 5.22
C GLY A 315 -4.69 -21.13 6.58
N LEU A 316 -4.38 -22.19 7.34
CA LEU A 316 -4.95 -22.42 8.67
C LEU A 316 -4.16 -21.64 9.71
N GLU A 317 -4.86 -21.19 10.76
CA GLU A 317 -4.24 -20.53 11.91
C GLU A 317 -4.10 -21.50 13.07
N MET A 318 -2.94 -21.51 13.73
CA MET A 318 -2.71 -22.24 14.98
C MET A 318 -3.04 -21.32 16.15
N SER A 319 -3.79 -21.82 17.14
CA SER A 319 -4.02 -21.08 18.37
C SER A 319 -2.85 -21.24 19.33
N GLU A 320 -2.45 -20.15 19.96
CA GLU A 320 -1.47 -20.12 21.06
C GLU A 320 -2.16 -19.88 22.41
N ILE A 321 -3.49 -19.65 22.38
CA ILE A 321 -4.29 -19.29 23.55
C ILE A 321 -5.55 -20.16 23.66
N THR A 322 -6.09 -20.26 24.87
CA THR A 322 -7.37 -20.90 25.14
C THR A 322 -8.52 -19.91 25.00
N GLY A 323 -9.68 -20.38 24.49
CA GLY A 323 -10.89 -19.58 24.38
C GLY A 323 -11.95 -20.27 23.56
N CYS A 324 -12.86 -19.49 22.99
CA CYS A 324 -13.89 -20.03 22.09
C CYS A 324 -13.99 -19.27 20.79
N ILE A 325 -14.33 -19.98 19.72
CA ILE A 325 -14.45 -19.43 18.38
C ILE A 325 -15.83 -19.77 17.79
N THR A 326 -16.29 -18.96 16.84
CA THR A 326 -17.63 -19.15 16.23
C THR A 326 -17.83 -20.58 15.69
N TRP A 327 -19.04 -21.09 15.81
CA TRP A 327 -19.41 -22.44 15.34
C TRP A 327 -19.23 -22.64 13.83
N HIS A 328 -19.15 -21.59 13.04
CA HIS A 328 -18.86 -21.65 11.61
C HIS A 328 -17.45 -22.15 11.30
N TYR A 329 -16.50 -21.98 12.21
CA TYR A 329 -15.13 -22.41 12.00
C TYR A 329 -14.93 -23.87 12.37
N VAL A 330 -13.93 -24.50 11.75
CA VAL A 330 -13.53 -25.85 12.10
C VAL A 330 -12.33 -25.78 13.03
N VAL A 331 -12.40 -26.50 14.14
CA VAL A 331 -11.29 -26.66 15.09
C VAL A 331 -10.67 -28.02 14.85
N LEU A 332 -9.40 -28.06 14.53
CA LEU A 332 -8.64 -29.30 14.30
C LEU A 332 -7.75 -29.61 15.49
N LYS A 333 -7.91 -30.78 16.07
CA LYS A 333 -7.05 -31.32 17.13
C LYS A 333 -6.18 -32.45 16.59
N ALA A 334 -4.91 -32.47 16.98
CA ALA A 334 -4.01 -33.56 16.64
C ALA A 334 -4.47 -34.87 17.29
N GLN A 335 -4.49 -35.96 16.50
CA GLN A 335 -4.81 -37.32 16.97
C GLN A 335 -3.57 -38.17 17.20
N LYS A 336 -2.41 -37.70 16.74
CA LYS A 336 -1.09 -38.33 16.95
C LYS A 336 -0.15 -37.31 17.54
N GLU A 337 0.93 -37.76 18.08
CA GLU A 337 2.04 -36.91 18.47
C GLU A 337 2.64 -36.23 17.22
N VAL A 338 2.60 -34.91 17.20
CA VAL A 338 3.11 -34.07 16.11
C VAL A 338 3.79 -32.83 16.68
N TYR A 339 4.74 -32.27 15.96
CA TYR A 339 5.27 -30.96 16.28
C TYR A 339 4.42 -29.87 15.60
N HIS A 340 3.54 -29.26 16.36
CA HIS A 340 2.50 -28.35 15.83
C HIS A 340 3.07 -27.18 15.04
N LYS A 341 4.23 -26.66 15.40
CA LYS A 341 4.88 -25.58 14.66
C LYS A 341 5.26 -25.98 13.23
N TYR A 342 5.63 -27.25 12.98
CA TYR A 342 5.86 -27.73 11.62
C TYR A 342 4.58 -27.64 10.79
N TYR A 343 3.46 -28.10 11.31
CA TYR A 343 2.17 -28.00 10.61
C TYR A 343 1.68 -26.56 10.51
N LYS A 344 1.99 -25.65 11.45
CA LYS A 344 1.77 -24.22 11.32
C LYS A 344 2.43 -23.69 10.03
N TRP A 345 3.69 -24.04 9.77
CA TRP A 345 4.41 -23.66 8.56
C TRP A 345 3.86 -24.36 7.31
N LEU A 346 3.58 -25.66 7.37
CA LEU A 346 3.03 -26.42 6.25
C LEU A 346 1.70 -25.82 5.79
N PHE A 347 0.78 -25.55 6.72
CA PHE A 347 -0.54 -25.01 6.43
C PHE A 347 -0.53 -23.56 5.94
N LYS A 348 0.57 -22.85 6.10
CA LYS A 348 0.84 -21.50 5.55
C LYS A 348 1.61 -21.56 4.23
N SER A 349 2.10 -22.71 3.81
CA SER A 349 2.82 -22.82 2.54
C SER A 349 1.89 -22.61 1.33
N ALA A 350 2.39 -21.92 0.31
CA ALA A 350 1.60 -21.63 -0.89
C ALA A 350 1.08 -22.91 -1.57
N ARG A 351 1.89 -23.99 -1.57
CA ARG A 351 1.48 -25.27 -2.17
C ARG A 351 0.31 -25.91 -1.43
N TYR A 352 0.33 -25.90 -0.09
CA TYR A 352 -0.78 -26.45 0.68
C TYR A 352 -2.05 -25.62 0.54
N ILE A 353 -1.93 -24.28 0.57
CA ILE A 353 -3.05 -23.37 0.37
C ILE A 353 -3.71 -23.63 -1.00
N ASN A 354 -2.91 -23.74 -2.06
CA ASN A 354 -3.42 -24.05 -3.40
C ASN A 354 -4.09 -25.43 -3.47
N ALA A 355 -3.54 -26.43 -2.77
CA ALA A 355 -4.15 -27.75 -2.70
C ALA A 355 -5.52 -27.71 -1.99
N LEU A 356 -5.61 -26.95 -0.91
CA LEU A 356 -6.84 -26.78 -0.16
C LEU A 356 -7.90 -26.01 -0.99
N GLN A 357 -7.50 -24.95 -1.69
CA GLN A 357 -8.36 -24.23 -2.64
C GLN A 357 -8.91 -25.13 -3.74
N GLY A 358 -8.09 -26.04 -4.26
CA GLY A 358 -8.49 -27.00 -5.29
C GLY A 358 -9.57 -28.02 -4.84
N THR A 359 -9.87 -28.09 -3.54
CA THR A 359 -10.97 -28.93 -3.02
C THR A 359 -12.33 -28.21 -2.97
N CYS A 360 -12.34 -26.90 -3.26
CA CYS A 360 -13.54 -26.08 -3.23
C CYS A 360 -14.16 -25.96 -4.63
N ASN A 361 -15.46 -26.21 -4.76
CA ASN A 361 -16.21 -25.81 -5.94
C ASN A 361 -16.53 -24.32 -5.81
N PHE A 362 -15.99 -23.50 -6.71
CA PHE A 362 -16.25 -22.06 -6.79
C PHE A 362 -17.71 -21.80 -7.19
N ILE A 363 -18.62 -21.75 -6.22
CA ILE A 363 -20.00 -21.26 -6.40
C ILE A 363 -20.12 -19.93 -5.65
N ARG A 364 -20.79 -19.00 -6.26
CA ARG A 364 -20.95 -17.55 -6.06
C ARG A 364 -21.04 -16.96 -4.64
N ASP A 365 -21.32 -17.76 -3.58
CA ASP A 365 -21.64 -17.21 -2.26
C ASP A 365 -20.85 -17.90 -1.14
N GLY A 366 -19.61 -17.44 -0.91
CA GLY A 366 -18.82 -17.80 0.27
C GLY A 366 -18.10 -19.15 0.13
N GLN A 367 -16.80 -19.10 0.11
CA GLN A 367 -15.92 -20.27 0.16
C GLN A 367 -15.90 -20.83 1.59
N ASP A 368 -16.89 -21.65 1.93
CA ASP A 368 -16.98 -22.32 3.23
C ASP A 368 -16.08 -23.57 3.23
N LEU A 369 -14.83 -23.40 3.67
CA LEU A 369 -13.91 -24.52 3.88
C LEU A 369 -14.34 -25.32 5.10
N ARG A 370 -14.69 -26.59 4.86
CA ARG A 370 -15.13 -27.54 5.88
C ARG A 370 -14.05 -28.59 6.17
N PHE A 371 -14.24 -29.33 7.24
CA PHE A 371 -13.37 -30.49 7.56
C PHE A 371 -13.31 -31.48 6.40
N SER A 372 -14.38 -31.68 5.63
CA SER A 372 -14.39 -32.54 4.45
C SER A 372 -13.39 -32.08 3.38
N ASN A 373 -13.23 -30.77 3.17
CA ASN A 373 -12.23 -30.23 2.24
C ASN A 373 -10.81 -30.48 2.75
N PHE A 374 -10.56 -30.24 4.03
CA PHE A 374 -9.28 -30.56 4.68
C PHE A 374 -8.94 -32.05 4.55
N ALA A 375 -9.92 -32.95 4.76
CA ALA A 375 -9.75 -34.39 4.68
C ALA A 375 -9.37 -34.91 3.28
N LEU A 376 -9.64 -34.13 2.22
CA LEU A 376 -9.28 -34.47 0.83
C LEU A 376 -7.81 -34.15 0.49
N VAL A 377 -7.12 -33.34 1.29
CA VAL A 377 -5.71 -32.98 1.07
C VAL A 377 -4.83 -33.89 1.93
N PRO A 378 -4.16 -34.90 1.35
CA PRO A 378 -3.23 -35.73 2.10
C PRO A 378 -2.09 -34.92 2.70
N LEU A 379 -1.60 -35.34 3.87
CA LEU A 379 -0.45 -34.78 4.56
C LEU A 379 0.71 -35.77 4.56
N PHE A 380 1.79 -35.41 5.23
CA PHE A 380 2.99 -36.22 5.32
C PHE A 380 3.35 -36.45 6.79
N GLU A 381 3.67 -37.68 7.12
CA GLU A 381 4.19 -38.08 8.41
C GLU A 381 5.70 -38.26 8.26
N LEU A 382 6.46 -37.53 9.07
CA LEU A 382 7.92 -37.55 9.14
C LEU A 382 8.34 -37.62 10.60
N PRO A 383 9.60 -37.99 10.91
CA PRO A 383 10.09 -38.10 12.29
C PRO A 383 9.86 -36.81 13.07
N LEU A 384 9.48 -36.91 14.34
CA LEU A 384 9.19 -35.76 15.21
C LEU A 384 10.39 -34.80 15.31
N GLU A 385 11.59 -35.37 15.42
CA GLU A 385 12.85 -34.60 15.44
C GLU A 385 13.04 -33.76 14.14
N GLU A 386 12.73 -34.34 12.97
CA GLU A 386 12.81 -33.63 11.70
C GLU A 386 11.75 -32.52 11.60
N GLN A 387 10.53 -32.78 12.10
CA GLN A 387 9.49 -31.77 12.19
C GLN A 387 9.97 -30.56 13.01
N GLN A 388 10.63 -30.82 14.15
CA GLN A 388 11.18 -29.79 15.03
C GLN A 388 12.31 -29.02 14.33
N GLN A 389 13.27 -29.73 13.75
CA GLN A 389 14.39 -29.10 13.02
C GLN A 389 13.90 -28.17 11.90
N ILE A 390 12.90 -28.62 11.10
CA ILE A 390 12.30 -27.80 10.04
C ILE A 390 11.62 -26.56 10.61
N ALA A 391 10.85 -26.71 11.68
CA ALA A 391 10.14 -25.60 12.29
C ALA A 391 11.09 -24.57 12.90
N ASP A 392 12.11 -25.00 13.63
CA ASP A 392 13.11 -24.13 14.25
C ASP A 392 13.95 -23.39 13.21
N PHE A 393 14.32 -24.08 12.11
CA PHE A 393 14.95 -23.45 10.95
C PHE A 393 14.05 -22.36 10.35
N LEU A 394 12.77 -22.64 10.14
CA LEU A 394 11.83 -21.69 9.56
C LEU A 394 11.52 -20.51 10.50
N ASP A 395 11.36 -20.77 11.80
CA ASP A 395 11.17 -19.72 12.80
C ASP A 395 12.37 -18.74 12.77
N THR A 396 13.60 -19.24 12.71
CA THR A 396 14.82 -18.43 12.63
C THR A 396 14.92 -17.71 11.28
N LYS A 397 14.84 -18.46 10.18
CA LYS A 397 15.08 -17.92 8.84
C LYS A 397 14.02 -16.91 8.41
N CYS A 398 12.75 -17.17 8.71
CA CYS A 398 11.67 -16.23 8.41
C CYS A 398 11.77 -14.97 9.27
N SER A 399 12.19 -15.08 10.55
CA SER A 399 12.42 -13.91 11.40
C SER A 399 13.56 -13.02 10.88
N GLU A 400 14.65 -13.61 10.38
CA GLU A 400 15.73 -12.86 9.72
C GLU A 400 15.22 -12.10 8.49
N ILE A 401 14.46 -12.79 7.62
CA ILE A 401 13.89 -12.17 6.41
C ILE A 401 12.90 -11.06 6.77
N ASP A 402 12.05 -11.26 7.77
CA ASP A 402 11.08 -10.24 8.21
C ASP A 402 11.79 -9.01 8.79
N THR A 403 12.89 -9.19 9.49
CA THR A 403 13.74 -8.09 9.98
C THR A 403 14.32 -7.29 8.82
N LEU A 404 14.86 -7.97 7.79
CA LEU A 404 15.38 -7.31 6.60
C LEU A 404 14.29 -6.52 5.85
N ILE A 405 13.09 -7.11 5.70
CA ILE A 405 11.95 -6.42 5.07
C ILE A 405 11.54 -5.17 5.88
N ALA A 406 11.51 -5.28 7.21
CA ALA A 406 11.17 -4.16 8.08
C ALA A 406 12.21 -3.03 7.98
N ASP A 407 13.49 -3.36 7.92
CA ASP A 407 14.57 -2.38 7.73
C ASP A 407 14.50 -1.71 6.37
N LYS A 408 14.21 -2.46 5.30
CA LYS A 408 14.00 -1.89 3.96
C LYS A 408 12.79 -0.95 3.91
N LYS A 409 11.69 -1.29 4.56
CA LYS A 409 10.52 -0.40 4.68
C LYS A 409 10.86 0.89 5.42
N ARG A 410 11.64 0.80 6.51
CA ARG A 410 12.13 1.98 7.24
C ARG A 410 13.03 2.86 6.35
N GLN A 411 13.87 2.27 5.50
CA GLN A 411 14.69 3.03 4.53
C GLN A 411 13.81 3.80 3.54
N LEU A 412 12.69 3.21 3.05
CA LEU A 412 11.73 3.92 2.20
C LEU A 412 11.11 5.13 2.90
N ASP A 413 10.71 4.98 4.17
CA ASP A 413 10.15 6.07 4.96
C ASP A 413 11.17 7.21 5.13
N ILE A 414 12.42 6.88 5.43
CA ILE A 414 13.51 7.86 5.56
C ILE A 414 13.77 8.59 4.23
N LEU A 415 13.79 7.86 3.09
CA LEU A 415 13.96 8.48 1.77
C LEU A 415 12.81 9.41 1.43
N ALA A 416 11.58 9.05 1.76
CA ALA A 416 10.41 9.90 1.55
C ALA A 416 10.49 11.20 2.36
N GLU A 417 10.86 11.12 3.63
CA GLU A 417 11.04 12.31 4.48
C GLU A 417 12.26 13.15 4.03
N TYR A 418 13.37 12.51 3.64
CA TYR A 418 14.53 13.21 3.09
C TYR A 418 14.17 13.99 1.83
N LYS A 419 13.41 13.36 0.90
CA LYS A 419 12.93 14.03 -0.33
C LYS A 419 12.07 15.25 -0.01
N LYS A 420 11.16 15.16 0.97
CA LYS A 420 10.34 16.29 1.41
C LYS A 420 11.19 17.42 1.97
N SER A 421 12.15 17.11 2.85
CA SER A 421 13.06 18.08 3.44
C SER A 421 13.94 18.74 2.39
N LEU A 422 14.51 17.96 1.46
CA LEU A 422 15.31 18.45 0.35
C LEU A 422 14.54 19.48 -0.47
N ILE A 423 13.33 19.13 -0.95
CA ILE A 423 12.49 20.04 -1.71
C ILE A 423 12.25 21.33 -0.91
N TYR A 424 11.81 21.19 0.36
CA TYR A 424 11.52 22.32 1.22
C TYR A 424 12.70 23.28 1.37
N GLU A 425 13.89 22.78 1.67
CA GLU A 425 15.08 23.59 1.91
C GLU A 425 15.49 24.44 0.70
N TYR A 426 15.41 23.85 -0.48
CA TYR A 426 15.80 24.56 -1.72
C TYR A 426 14.70 25.49 -2.24
N VAL A 427 13.43 25.08 -2.21
CA VAL A 427 12.36 25.96 -2.70
C VAL A 427 12.02 27.12 -1.74
N THR A 428 12.47 27.06 -0.49
CA THR A 428 12.36 28.18 0.45
C THR A 428 13.65 29.00 0.56
N GLY A 429 14.71 28.62 -0.17
CA GLY A 429 16.00 29.32 -0.17
C GLY A 429 16.80 29.18 1.12
N LYS A 430 16.47 28.19 1.97
CA LYS A 430 17.22 27.88 3.19
C LYS A 430 18.56 27.21 2.91
N LYS A 431 18.65 26.57 1.74
CA LYS A 431 19.92 26.06 1.18
C LYS A 431 20.16 26.59 -0.22
N GLU A 432 21.41 26.78 -0.57
CA GLU A 432 21.88 27.13 -1.90
C GLU A 432 22.30 25.85 -2.63
N VAL A 433 22.03 25.80 -3.96
CA VAL A 433 22.52 24.69 -4.77
C VAL A 433 24.05 24.74 -4.79
N PRO A 434 24.73 23.61 -4.47
CA PRO A 434 26.18 23.58 -4.55
C PRO A 434 26.66 23.95 -5.96
N VAL A 435 27.55 24.92 -6.06
CA VAL A 435 28.24 25.23 -7.31
C VAL A 435 29.30 24.15 -7.47
N ASN A 436 29.11 23.25 -8.42
CA ASN A 436 30.21 22.36 -8.82
C ASN A 436 31.33 23.23 -9.41
N GLU A 437 32.45 23.34 -8.68
CA GLU A 437 33.69 23.95 -9.18
C GLU A 437 34.28 23.17 -10.34
#